data_9b1541150fa467b761138b1a248b35cc
#
_entry.id   9b1541150fa467b761138b1a248b35cc
#
_cell.length_a   1.000
_cell.length_b   1.000
_cell.length_c   1.000
_cell.angle_alpha   90.00
_cell.angle_beta   90.00
_cell.angle_gamma   90.00
#
_symmetry.space_group_name_H-M   'P 1'
#
loop_
_entity.id
_entity.type
_entity.pdbx_description
1 polymer ?
#
loop_
_entity_poly.entity_id
_entity_poly.type
_entity_poly.pdbx_seq_one_letter_code
_entity_poly.pdbx_strand_id
1 'polypeptide(L)'
;MISFIVEKQSCWDRLKAEKRPIFIYGMGDGALKIMSVFKQRNITVSGIFASDDFVRGHSFEGFKVHKLSEIEEMVNDFVVVLAFAAGYQEIVDKIQDIASRHTLYVPDVPVVGNGLFTYEYCMENAEKIQQVYDMLADDYSRKVYANIINFKISGKIEYLSAVTTPKSEIYKKIIKPGLNEVYVDLGAYNGDTIKEMLEFTHGKYAAIYALEPDKKNFKKLSKFVSGMPHVFAYNAAAWCVDSEL
;
A
#
# COMPACT_ATOMS: atom_id res chain seq x y z
N MET A 1 7.88 17.13 22.75
CA MET A 1 8.40 15.99 21.95
C MET A 1 7.29 14.95 21.89
N ILE A 2 6.91 14.48 20.73
CA ILE A 2 5.81 13.50 20.55
C ILE A 2 6.32 12.14 21.04
N SER A 3 5.77 11.65 22.14
CA SER A 3 6.28 10.46 22.84
C SER A 3 6.09 9.15 22.08
N PHE A 4 5.07 9.07 21.21
CA PHE A 4 4.77 7.86 20.44
C PHE A 4 5.57 7.74 19.13
N ILE A 5 6.34 8.78 18.74
CA ILE A 5 7.29 8.69 17.61
C ILE A 5 8.64 8.23 18.17
N VAL A 6 8.95 6.97 17.98
CA VAL A 6 10.17 6.32 18.45
C VAL A 6 11.26 6.25 17.38
N GLU A 7 10.87 6.24 16.11
CA GLU A 7 11.79 6.24 14.97
C GLU A 7 12.27 7.66 14.67
N LYS A 8 13.59 7.85 14.75
CA LYS A 8 14.24 9.17 14.54
C LYS A 8 15.09 9.22 13.28
N GLN A 9 15.31 8.08 12.64
CA GLN A 9 16.06 7.97 11.40
C GLN A 9 15.14 7.51 10.28
N SER A 10 15.10 8.27 9.19
CA SER A 10 14.26 7.93 8.06
C SER A 10 14.76 6.65 7.36
N CYS A 11 13.84 5.97 6.68
CA CYS A 11 14.17 4.86 5.79
C CYS A 11 15.26 5.25 4.79
N TRP A 12 15.17 6.45 4.22
CA TRP A 12 16.10 6.97 3.24
C TRP A 12 17.52 7.17 3.78
N ASP A 13 17.65 7.62 5.03
CA ASP A 13 18.95 7.81 5.66
C ASP A 13 19.59 6.46 6.02
N ARG A 14 18.77 5.48 6.42
CA ARG A 14 19.22 4.08 6.62
C ARG A 14 19.74 3.49 5.33
N LEU A 15 18.97 3.59 4.24
CA LEU A 15 19.35 3.08 2.93
C LEU A 15 20.59 3.80 2.36
N LYS A 16 20.75 5.11 2.62
CA LYS A 16 21.94 5.85 2.22
C LYS A 16 23.20 5.42 3.00
N ALA A 17 23.05 5.07 4.27
CA ALA A 17 24.15 4.60 5.11
C ALA A 17 24.48 3.12 4.89
N GLU A 18 23.63 2.38 4.19
CA GLU A 18 23.77 0.94 3.97
C GLU A 18 25.02 0.62 3.13
N LYS A 19 25.72 -0.44 3.51
CA LYS A 19 26.92 -0.93 2.79
C LYS A 19 26.69 -2.22 2.03
N ARG A 20 25.63 -2.94 2.40
CA ARG A 20 25.22 -4.16 1.69
C ARG A 20 24.57 -3.81 0.36
N PRO A 21 24.60 -4.71 -0.62
CA PRO A 21 23.83 -4.54 -1.86
C PRO A 21 22.33 -4.32 -1.57
N ILE A 22 21.73 -3.38 -2.30
CA ILE A 22 20.31 -3.06 -2.18
C ILE A 22 19.58 -3.55 -3.43
N PHE A 23 18.60 -4.43 -3.24
CA PHE A 23 17.75 -4.94 -4.32
C PHE A 23 16.32 -4.45 -4.17
N ILE A 24 15.73 -3.98 -5.27
CA ILE A 24 14.32 -3.55 -5.29
C ILE A 24 13.45 -4.75 -5.65
N TYR A 25 12.45 -5.01 -4.79
CA TYR A 25 11.42 -6.01 -5.05
C TYR A 25 10.20 -5.35 -5.70
N GLY A 26 10.02 -5.59 -6.99
CA GLY A 26 8.95 -5.04 -7.82
C GLY A 26 9.47 -4.17 -8.95
N MET A 27 8.64 -3.99 -10.01
CA MET A 27 8.99 -3.29 -11.25
C MET A 27 7.82 -2.45 -11.78
N GLY A 28 7.08 -1.81 -10.90
CA GLY A 28 5.97 -0.91 -11.23
C GLY A 28 6.27 0.55 -10.92
N ASP A 29 5.22 1.37 -10.88
CA ASP A 29 5.29 2.80 -10.57
C ASP A 29 5.99 3.09 -9.23
N GLY A 30 5.74 2.27 -8.21
CA GLY A 30 6.42 2.37 -6.91
C GLY A 30 7.95 2.24 -7.05
N ALA A 31 8.43 1.30 -7.87
CA ALA A 31 9.86 1.14 -8.13
C ALA A 31 10.46 2.37 -8.83
N LEU A 32 9.76 2.94 -9.82
CA LEU A 32 10.21 4.17 -10.50
C LEU A 32 10.34 5.34 -9.52
N LYS A 33 9.36 5.52 -8.65
CA LYS A 33 9.38 6.58 -7.62
C LYS A 33 10.53 6.38 -6.63
N ILE A 34 10.72 5.16 -6.12
CA ILE A 34 11.82 4.82 -5.22
C ILE A 34 13.18 5.06 -5.90
N MET A 35 13.36 4.61 -7.14
CA MET A 35 14.58 4.83 -7.90
C MET A 35 14.86 6.31 -8.15
N SER A 36 13.83 7.13 -8.38
CA SER A 36 13.96 8.59 -8.47
C SER A 36 14.53 9.18 -7.19
N VAL A 37 14.02 8.79 -6.02
CA VAL A 37 14.56 9.23 -4.72
C VAL A 37 15.98 8.71 -4.49
N PHE A 38 16.27 7.48 -4.85
CA PHE A 38 17.61 6.88 -4.77
C PHE A 38 18.62 7.72 -5.56
N LYS A 39 18.28 8.09 -6.81
CA LYS A 39 19.11 8.97 -7.65
C LYS A 39 19.36 10.32 -6.99
N GLN A 40 18.32 10.97 -6.45
CA GLN A 40 18.44 12.28 -5.77
C GLN A 40 19.32 12.20 -4.53
N ARG A 41 19.29 11.08 -3.80
CA ARG A 41 20.03 10.88 -2.53
C ARG A 41 21.36 10.16 -2.70
N ASN A 42 21.76 9.81 -3.94
CA ASN A 42 22.96 9.03 -4.26
C ASN A 42 22.96 7.66 -3.54
N ILE A 43 21.83 6.95 -3.60
CA ILE A 43 21.70 5.57 -3.11
C ILE A 43 21.85 4.64 -4.31
N THR A 44 22.73 3.66 -4.22
CA THR A 44 23.02 2.72 -5.32
C THR A 44 22.05 1.53 -5.27
N VAL A 45 21.41 1.23 -6.40
CA VAL A 45 20.64 0.00 -6.61
C VAL A 45 21.57 -1.06 -7.18
N SER A 46 21.60 -2.25 -6.58
CA SER A 46 22.42 -3.39 -7.04
C SER A 46 21.67 -4.27 -8.03
N GLY A 47 20.34 -4.26 -7.99
CA GLY A 47 19.52 -5.04 -8.91
C GLY A 47 18.04 -4.96 -8.58
N ILE A 48 17.24 -5.61 -9.41
CA ILE A 48 15.77 -5.66 -9.28
C ILE A 48 15.33 -7.12 -9.38
N PHE A 49 14.36 -7.50 -8.56
CA PHE A 49 13.72 -8.79 -8.66
C PHE A 49 12.19 -8.71 -8.56
N ALA A 50 11.54 -9.75 -9.04
CA ALA A 50 10.10 -9.91 -8.97
C ALA A 50 9.75 -11.34 -8.50
N SER A 51 8.49 -11.57 -8.16
CA SER A 51 7.99 -12.92 -7.91
C SER A 51 8.13 -13.77 -9.16
N ASP A 52 8.40 -15.04 -9.00
CA ASP A 52 8.78 -15.96 -10.07
C ASP A 52 7.81 -15.97 -11.27
N ASP A 53 6.51 -15.81 -10.99
CA ASP A 53 5.46 -15.73 -12.01
C ASP A 53 5.57 -14.49 -12.91
N PHE A 54 6.27 -13.46 -12.46
CA PHE A 54 6.46 -12.18 -13.17
C PHE A 54 7.84 -12.06 -13.84
N VAL A 55 8.75 -12.97 -13.57
CA VAL A 55 10.10 -12.99 -14.20
C VAL A 55 10.00 -13.66 -15.55
N ARG A 56 9.96 -12.84 -16.62
CA ARG A 56 9.85 -13.32 -18.02
C ARG A 56 11.06 -12.94 -18.89
N GLY A 57 12.25 -12.80 -18.27
CA GLY A 57 13.45 -12.35 -18.98
C GLY A 57 13.41 -10.86 -19.39
N HIS A 58 12.57 -10.06 -18.74
CA HIS A 58 12.46 -8.63 -18.99
C HIS A 58 13.60 -7.85 -18.32
N SER A 59 13.89 -6.69 -18.87
CA SER A 59 14.65 -5.63 -18.19
C SER A 59 13.70 -4.54 -17.69
N PHE A 60 14.08 -3.89 -16.60
CA PHE A 60 13.38 -2.73 -16.03
C PHE A 60 14.41 -1.66 -15.67
N GLU A 61 14.26 -0.46 -16.23
CA GLU A 61 15.18 0.67 -16.02
C GLU A 61 16.66 0.32 -16.21
N GLY A 62 16.98 -0.51 -17.21
CA GLY A 62 18.34 -0.96 -17.51
C GLY A 62 18.85 -2.13 -16.67
N PHE A 63 18.10 -2.59 -15.66
CA PHE A 63 18.43 -3.78 -14.88
C PHE A 63 17.76 -5.02 -15.47
N LYS A 64 18.50 -6.15 -15.50
CA LYS A 64 17.87 -7.45 -15.68
C LYS A 64 16.99 -7.74 -14.44
N VAL A 65 15.76 -8.18 -14.64
CA VAL A 65 14.89 -8.60 -13.54
C VAL A 65 15.21 -10.04 -13.16
N HIS A 66 15.58 -10.25 -11.91
CA HIS A 66 15.96 -11.55 -11.36
C HIS A 66 14.82 -12.20 -10.57
N LYS A 67 14.97 -13.50 -10.32
CA LYS A 67 14.23 -14.18 -9.24
C LYS A 67 14.94 -13.93 -7.91
N LEU A 68 14.20 -14.02 -6.80
CA LEU A 68 14.82 -13.92 -5.49
C LEU A 68 15.89 -14.99 -5.28
N SER A 69 15.61 -16.24 -5.68
CA SER A 69 16.57 -17.36 -5.58
C SER A 69 17.88 -17.10 -6.33
N GLU A 70 17.82 -16.47 -7.51
CA GLU A 70 19.05 -16.09 -8.25
C GLU A 70 19.90 -15.08 -7.47
N ILE A 71 19.25 -14.14 -6.74
CA ILE A 71 19.98 -13.16 -5.93
C ILE A 71 20.59 -13.82 -4.70
N GLU A 72 19.85 -14.70 -4.04
CA GLU A 72 20.32 -15.46 -2.86
C GLU A 72 21.52 -16.38 -3.20
N GLU A 73 21.60 -16.87 -4.44
CA GLU A 73 22.78 -17.60 -4.93
C GLU A 73 23.98 -16.68 -5.21
N MET A 74 23.75 -15.45 -5.65
CA MET A 74 24.80 -14.48 -5.99
C MET A 74 25.35 -13.73 -4.78
N VAL A 75 24.52 -13.48 -3.77
CA VAL A 75 24.83 -12.58 -2.65
C VAL A 75 24.26 -13.12 -1.34
N ASN A 76 25.15 -13.35 -0.37
CA ASN A 76 24.74 -13.93 0.93
C ASN A 76 23.99 -12.95 1.86
N ASP A 77 24.30 -11.65 1.81
CA ASP A 77 23.70 -10.63 2.68
C ASP A 77 23.38 -9.36 1.88
N PHE A 78 22.11 -9.01 1.83
CA PHE A 78 21.61 -7.88 1.09
C PHE A 78 20.36 -7.28 1.73
N VAL A 79 20.02 -6.09 1.30
CA VAL A 79 18.82 -5.37 1.74
C VAL A 79 17.77 -5.40 0.63
N VAL A 80 16.53 -5.70 1.01
CA VAL A 80 15.37 -5.69 0.13
C VAL A 80 14.59 -4.38 0.33
N VAL A 81 14.24 -3.74 -0.77
CA VAL A 81 13.36 -2.57 -0.81
C VAL A 81 12.09 -2.93 -1.54
N LEU A 82 10.99 -3.06 -0.80
CA LEU A 82 9.69 -3.39 -1.36
C LEU A 82 9.09 -2.17 -2.08
N ALA A 83 8.69 -2.34 -3.33
CA ALA A 83 8.26 -1.27 -4.22
C ALA A 83 6.79 -1.37 -4.68
N PHE A 84 5.97 -2.13 -3.97
CA PHE A 84 4.54 -2.27 -4.27
C PHE A 84 3.71 -2.50 -3.00
N ALA A 85 2.41 -2.23 -3.06
CA ALA A 85 1.47 -2.54 -2.00
C ALA A 85 0.92 -3.96 -2.17
N ALA A 86 0.73 -4.67 -1.06
CA ALA A 86 0.16 -6.03 -1.04
C ALA A 86 -1.21 -6.01 -0.36
N GLY A 87 -2.25 -6.45 -1.10
CA GLY A 87 -3.62 -6.59 -0.59
C GLY A 87 -4.05 -8.05 -0.38
N TYR A 88 -3.33 -9.00 -0.97
CA TYR A 88 -3.64 -10.43 -0.87
C TYR A 88 -2.75 -11.11 0.16
N GLN A 89 -3.35 -11.95 1.02
CA GLN A 89 -2.64 -12.61 2.13
C GLN A 89 -1.43 -13.43 1.64
N GLU A 90 -1.56 -14.13 0.55
CA GLU A 90 -0.45 -14.91 -0.04
C GLU A 90 0.79 -14.05 -0.36
N ILE A 91 0.58 -12.81 -0.82
CA ILE A 91 1.68 -11.88 -1.12
C ILE A 91 2.26 -11.33 0.19
N VAL A 92 1.41 -11.04 1.18
CA VAL A 92 1.85 -10.60 2.51
C VAL A 92 2.71 -11.68 3.16
N ASP A 93 2.31 -12.94 3.08
CA ASP A 93 3.05 -14.08 3.63
C ASP A 93 4.44 -14.23 2.97
N LYS A 94 4.53 -14.08 1.64
CA LYS A 94 5.81 -14.05 0.91
C LYS A 94 6.71 -12.89 1.36
N ILE A 95 6.15 -11.70 1.55
CA ILE A 95 6.90 -10.54 2.02
C ILE A 95 7.42 -10.78 3.45
N GLN A 96 6.61 -11.36 4.33
CA GLN A 96 7.01 -11.69 5.70
C GLN A 96 8.10 -12.78 5.71
N ASP A 97 8.00 -13.79 4.85
CA ASP A 97 9.06 -14.80 4.69
C ASP A 97 10.39 -14.15 4.27
N ILE A 98 10.38 -13.25 3.28
CA ILE A 98 11.58 -12.50 2.87
C ILE A 98 12.11 -11.66 4.04
N ALA A 99 11.24 -10.94 4.75
CA ALA A 99 11.62 -10.10 5.87
C ALA A 99 12.18 -10.91 7.07
N SER A 100 11.83 -12.18 7.20
CA SER A 100 12.39 -13.07 8.23
C SER A 100 13.84 -13.48 7.95
N ARG A 101 14.26 -13.45 6.68
CA ARG A 101 15.58 -13.89 6.21
C ARG A 101 16.51 -12.73 5.82
N HIS A 102 15.94 -11.62 5.39
CA HIS A 102 16.67 -10.45 4.89
C HIS A 102 16.17 -9.17 5.57
N THR A 103 17.04 -8.17 5.68
CA THR A 103 16.61 -6.82 6.05
C THR A 103 15.70 -6.28 4.95
N LEU A 104 14.44 -5.96 5.30
CA LEU A 104 13.46 -5.46 4.36
C LEU A 104 12.95 -4.08 4.78
N TYR A 105 12.94 -3.14 3.85
CA TYR A 105 12.34 -1.83 4.01
C TYR A 105 11.24 -1.58 3.00
N VAL A 106 10.22 -0.86 3.43
CA VAL A 106 9.10 -0.38 2.60
C VAL A 106 9.10 1.15 2.62
N PRO A 107 9.87 1.81 1.74
CA PRO A 107 9.92 3.26 1.72
C PRO A 107 8.57 3.88 1.38
N ASP A 108 8.15 4.88 2.16
CA ASP A 108 6.97 5.66 1.84
C ASP A 108 7.29 6.67 0.72
N VAL A 109 6.65 6.48 -0.44
CA VAL A 109 6.71 7.41 -1.56
C VAL A 109 5.31 7.94 -1.86
N PRO A 110 5.15 9.25 -2.17
CA PRO A 110 3.84 9.82 -2.42
C PRO A 110 3.22 9.23 -3.69
N VAL A 111 1.93 8.90 -3.63
CA VAL A 111 1.15 8.50 -4.82
C VAL A 111 0.98 9.71 -5.73
N VAL A 112 0.66 10.87 -5.15
CA VAL A 112 0.46 12.16 -5.83
C VAL A 112 1.22 13.24 -5.07
N GLY A 113 1.75 14.22 -5.79
CA GLY A 113 2.50 15.32 -5.20
C GLY A 113 3.96 14.97 -4.90
N ASN A 114 4.59 15.83 -4.13
CA ASN A 114 6.00 15.76 -3.75
C ASN A 114 6.14 15.71 -2.22
N GLY A 115 7.31 15.31 -1.77
CA GLY A 115 7.65 15.26 -0.36
C GLY A 115 7.77 13.81 0.15
N LEU A 116 8.63 13.64 1.13
CA LEU A 116 8.85 12.35 1.78
C LEU A 116 8.42 12.46 3.24
N PHE A 117 7.82 11.40 3.75
CA PHE A 117 7.46 11.33 5.16
C PHE A 117 8.70 10.95 5.96
N THR A 118 9.31 11.93 6.64
CA THR A 118 10.53 11.78 7.43
C THR A 118 10.31 12.17 8.88
N TYR A 119 11.30 11.92 9.72
CA TYR A 119 11.27 12.40 11.12
C TYR A 119 11.20 13.92 11.20
N GLU A 120 11.97 14.64 10.36
CA GLU A 120 11.97 16.11 10.27
C GLU A 120 10.58 16.62 9.92
N TYR A 121 9.94 16.04 8.89
CA TYR A 121 8.56 16.37 8.53
C TYR A 121 7.59 16.18 9.72
N CYS A 122 7.76 15.12 10.50
CA CYS A 122 6.94 14.91 11.70
C CYS A 122 7.19 15.99 12.76
N MET A 123 8.42 16.44 12.92
CA MET A 123 8.74 17.49 13.90
C MET A 123 8.22 18.86 13.45
N GLU A 124 8.29 19.17 12.18
CA GLU A 124 7.71 20.41 11.60
C GLU A 124 6.17 20.43 11.73
N ASN A 125 5.52 19.27 11.74
CA ASN A 125 4.07 19.13 11.87
C ASN A 125 3.65 18.57 13.24
N ALA A 126 4.50 18.68 14.25
CA ALA A 126 4.33 18.03 15.55
C ALA A 126 2.98 18.35 16.21
N GLU A 127 2.54 19.60 16.19
CA GLU A 127 1.27 20.02 16.79
C GLU A 127 0.07 19.35 16.11
N LYS A 128 0.04 19.30 14.78
CA LYS A 128 -1.03 18.66 14.02
C LYS A 128 -1.07 17.14 14.25
N ILE A 129 0.10 16.51 14.27
CA ILE A 129 0.24 15.08 14.52
C ILE A 129 -0.24 14.74 15.93
N GLN A 130 0.13 15.54 16.93
CA GLN A 130 -0.34 15.36 18.30
C GLN A 130 -1.85 15.59 18.41
N GLN A 131 -2.35 16.64 17.78
CA GLN A 131 -3.80 16.94 17.76
C GLN A 131 -4.62 15.77 17.22
N VAL A 132 -4.19 15.16 16.09
CA VAL A 132 -4.87 13.98 15.54
C VAL A 132 -4.83 12.82 16.53
N TYR A 133 -3.68 12.57 17.15
CA TYR A 133 -3.54 11.51 18.15
C TYR A 133 -4.50 11.68 19.33
N ASP A 134 -4.63 12.92 19.81
CA ASP A 134 -5.52 13.26 20.96
C ASP A 134 -7.01 13.16 20.61
N MET A 135 -7.36 13.36 19.34
CA MET A 135 -8.74 13.23 18.84
C MET A 135 -9.19 11.77 18.66
N LEU A 136 -8.28 10.81 18.65
CA LEU A 136 -8.64 9.40 18.49
C LEU A 136 -9.37 8.86 19.72
N ALA A 137 -10.46 8.13 19.49
CA ALA A 137 -11.43 7.75 20.51
C ALA A 137 -10.88 6.74 21.54
N ASP A 138 -9.97 5.87 21.14
CA ASP A 138 -9.50 4.75 21.96
C ASP A 138 -8.01 4.47 21.82
N ASP A 139 -7.46 3.70 22.75
CA ASP A 139 -6.04 3.40 22.82
C ASP A 139 -5.57 2.51 21.66
N TYR A 140 -6.45 1.66 21.12
CA TYR A 140 -6.08 0.85 19.95
C TYR A 140 -5.93 1.72 18.71
N SER A 141 -6.83 2.67 18.47
CA SER A 141 -6.73 3.65 17.39
C SER A 141 -5.46 4.50 17.52
N ARG A 142 -5.11 4.92 18.74
CA ARG A 142 -3.84 5.63 19.02
C ARG A 142 -2.63 4.75 18.74
N LYS A 143 -2.68 3.47 19.12
CA LYS A 143 -1.63 2.49 18.79
C LYS A 143 -1.47 2.33 17.29
N VAL A 144 -2.55 2.17 16.54
CA VAL A 144 -2.53 2.08 15.07
C VAL A 144 -1.88 3.32 14.46
N TYR A 145 -2.33 4.51 14.87
CA TYR A 145 -1.79 5.78 14.38
C TYR A 145 -0.29 5.92 14.64
N ALA A 146 0.15 5.63 15.88
CA ALA A 146 1.56 5.65 16.26
C ALA A 146 2.41 4.70 15.41
N ASN A 147 1.91 3.47 15.18
CA ASN A 147 2.62 2.48 14.36
C ASN A 147 2.72 2.92 12.89
N ILE A 148 1.66 3.47 12.32
CA ILE A 148 1.68 3.99 10.94
C ILE A 148 2.68 5.14 10.80
N ILE A 149 2.75 6.07 11.75
CA ILE A 149 3.75 7.16 11.73
C ILE A 149 5.17 6.59 11.77
N ASN A 150 5.46 5.67 12.70
CA ASN A 150 6.78 5.06 12.80
C ASN A 150 7.13 4.21 11.57
N PHE A 151 6.16 3.51 10.99
CA PHE A 151 6.32 2.81 9.71
C PHE A 151 6.71 3.77 8.58
N LYS A 152 5.97 4.87 8.41
CA LYS A 152 6.23 5.85 7.34
C LYS A 152 7.61 6.49 7.46
N ILE A 153 8.10 6.71 8.68
CA ILE A 153 9.46 7.21 8.91
C ILE A 153 10.50 6.14 8.57
N SER A 154 10.35 4.94 9.10
CA SER A 154 11.41 3.92 9.13
C SER A 154 11.36 2.92 7.97
N GLY A 155 10.20 2.74 7.33
CA GLY A 155 9.97 1.68 6.35
C GLY A 155 9.97 0.26 6.92
N LYS A 156 9.92 0.09 8.23
CA LYS A 156 9.98 -1.21 8.91
C LYS A 156 8.60 -1.87 8.95
N ILE A 157 8.48 -3.05 8.35
CA ILE A 157 7.21 -3.76 8.16
C ILE A 157 6.58 -4.25 9.48
N GLU A 158 7.37 -4.45 10.52
CA GLU A 158 6.90 -4.90 11.84
C GLU A 158 5.87 -3.95 12.46
N TYR A 159 5.95 -2.65 12.18
CA TYR A 159 4.94 -1.68 12.62
C TYR A 159 3.56 -1.95 12.00
N LEU A 160 3.51 -2.34 10.74
CA LEU A 160 2.25 -2.73 10.08
C LEU A 160 1.73 -4.04 10.64
N SER A 161 2.60 -5.06 10.75
CA SER A 161 2.22 -6.38 11.26
C SER A 161 1.66 -6.32 12.68
N ALA A 162 2.17 -5.40 13.52
CA ALA A 162 1.72 -5.23 14.91
C ALA A 162 0.29 -4.66 15.05
N VAL A 163 -0.29 -4.11 13.99
CA VAL A 163 -1.60 -3.43 14.01
C VAL A 163 -2.52 -3.82 12.86
N THR A 164 -2.14 -4.80 12.04
CA THR A 164 -2.99 -5.32 10.97
C THR A 164 -4.19 -6.05 11.56
N THR A 165 -5.38 -5.65 11.15
CA THR A 165 -6.65 -6.28 11.54
C THR A 165 -7.25 -6.99 10.32
N PRO A 166 -7.67 -8.26 10.41
CA PRO A 166 -8.35 -8.94 9.32
C PRO A 166 -9.62 -8.21 8.90
N LYS A 167 -9.84 -8.04 7.59
CA LYS A 167 -11.04 -7.38 7.07
C LYS A 167 -12.35 -7.99 7.62
N SER A 168 -12.41 -9.31 7.77
CA SER A 168 -13.57 -10.01 8.34
C SER A 168 -13.90 -9.54 9.77
N GLU A 169 -12.91 -9.19 10.56
CA GLU A 169 -13.11 -8.64 11.91
C GLU A 169 -13.65 -7.22 11.85
N ILE A 170 -13.13 -6.39 10.93
CA ILE A 170 -13.59 -5.02 10.71
C ILE A 170 -15.07 -5.04 10.32
N TYR A 171 -15.46 -5.86 9.34
CA TYR A 171 -16.85 -5.99 8.91
C TYR A 171 -17.76 -6.50 10.03
N LYS A 172 -17.34 -7.52 10.77
CA LYS A 172 -18.16 -8.14 11.84
C LYS A 172 -18.30 -7.27 13.09
N LYS A 173 -17.24 -6.55 13.48
CA LYS A 173 -17.21 -5.85 14.78
C LYS A 173 -17.42 -4.34 14.67
N ILE A 174 -16.98 -3.71 13.58
CA ILE A 174 -16.96 -2.25 13.42
C ILE A 174 -18.03 -1.80 12.44
N ILE A 175 -17.94 -2.19 11.17
CA ILE A 175 -18.87 -1.73 10.12
C ILE A 175 -20.25 -2.35 10.34
N LYS A 176 -20.33 -3.66 10.59
CA LYS A 176 -21.58 -4.40 10.84
C LYS A 176 -22.65 -4.11 9.79
N PRO A 177 -22.37 -4.34 8.50
CA PRO A 177 -23.32 -3.99 7.46
C PRO A 177 -24.64 -4.75 7.66
N GLY A 178 -25.73 -4.04 7.50
CA GLY A 178 -27.08 -4.60 7.55
C GLY A 178 -27.47 -5.30 6.24
N LEU A 179 -28.69 -5.80 6.19
CA LEU A 179 -29.23 -6.45 5.00
C LEU A 179 -29.87 -5.47 4.00
N ASN A 180 -29.89 -4.18 4.33
CA ASN A 180 -30.54 -3.12 3.58
C ASN A 180 -29.62 -1.91 3.35
N GLU A 181 -28.32 -2.20 3.13
CA GLU A 181 -27.31 -1.17 2.91
C GLU A 181 -27.48 -0.48 1.55
N VAL A 182 -27.21 0.81 1.53
CA VAL A 182 -26.93 1.57 0.31
C VAL A 182 -25.42 1.72 0.22
N TYR A 183 -24.80 1.05 -0.73
CA TYR A 183 -23.36 1.05 -0.91
C TYR A 183 -22.95 1.98 -2.06
N VAL A 184 -21.96 2.84 -1.79
CA VAL A 184 -21.39 3.74 -2.80
C VAL A 184 -19.91 3.41 -2.98
N ASP A 185 -19.50 3.06 -4.20
CA ASP A 185 -18.15 2.69 -4.56
C ASP A 185 -17.55 3.74 -5.51
N LEU A 186 -16.63 4.54 -5.01
CA LEU A 186 -15.97 5.62 -5.73
C LEU A 186 -14.59 5.17 -6.24
N GLY A 187 -14.53 4.66 -7.46
CA GLY A 187 -13.38 3.98 -8.05
C GLY A 187 -13.54 2.46 -7.98
N ALA A 188 -14.66 1.98 -8.51
CA ALA A 188 -15.10 0.59 -8.37
C ALA A 188 -14.32 -0.43 -9.23
N TYR A 189 -13.30 0.03 -9.99
CA TYR A 189 -12.41 -0.80 -10.81
C TYR A 189 -13.17 -1.84 -11.64
N ASN A 190 -13.10 -3.11 -11.28
CA ASN A 190 -13.82 -4.20 -11.95
C ASN A 190 -14.96 -4.79 -11.09
N GLY A 191 -15.27 -4.17 -9.95
CA GLY A 191 -16.28 -4.59 -8.98
C GLY A 191 -15.77 -5.50 -7.85
N ASP A 192 -14.47 -5.54 -7.59
CA ASP A 192 -13.86 -6.37 -6.56
C ASP A 192 -14.31 -5.99 -5.14
N THR A 193 -14.41 -4.70 -4.84
CA THR A 193 -14.94 -4.18 -3.57
C THR A 193 -16.44 -4.43 -3.39
N ILE A 194 -17.20 -4.35 -4.49
CA ILE A 194 -18.62 -4.74 -4.50
C ILE A 194 -18.78 -6.23 -4.18
N LYS A 195 -17.96 -7.07 -4.82
CA LYS A 195 -17.96 -8.51 -4.55
C LYS A 195 -17.65 -8.80 -3.08
N GLU A 196 -16.65 -8.14 -2.52
CA GLU A 196 -16.29 -8.27 -1.10
C GLU A 196 -17.46 -7.85 -0.19
N MET A 197 -18.11 -6.71 -0.47
CA MET A 197 -19.28 -6.24 0.28
C MET A 197 -20.42 -7.27 0.25
N LEU A 198 -20.71 -7.83 -0.93
CA LEU A 198 -21.75 -8.85 -1.10
C LEU A 198 -21.47 -10.13 -0.30
N GLU A 199 -20.20 -10.52 -0.12
CA GLU A 199 -19.83 -11.64 0.75
C GLU A 199 -20.22 -11.36 2.21
N PHE A 200 -19.99 -10.16 2.72
CA PHE A 200 -20.32 -9.79 4.10
C PHE A 200 -21.81 -9.53 4.35
N THR A 201 -22.54 -9.11 3.33
CA THR A 201 -24.01 -8.89 3.41
C THR A 201 -24.82 -10.11 2.97
N HIS A 202 -24.16 -11.22 2.63
CA HIS A 202 -24.79 -12.44 2.08
C HIS A 202 -25.63 -12.13 0.82
N GLY A 203 -25.12 -11.23 -0.03
CA GLY A 203 -25.76 -10.81 -1.27
C GLY A 203 -26.98 -9.88 -1.08
N LYS A 204 -27.21 -9.35 0.13
CA LYS A 204 -28.36 -8.47 0.43
C LYS A 204 -27.92 -7.01 0.52
N TYR A 205 -28.68 -6.13 -0.13
CA TYR A 205 -28.48 -4.67 -0.14
C TYR A 205 -29.75 -3.98 -0.63
N ALA A 206 -29.90 -2.69 -0.35
CA ALA A 206 -30.98 -1.85 -0.89
C ALA A 206 -30.61 -1.31 -2.29
N ALA A 207 -29.40 -0.73 -2.42
CA ALA A 207 -28.87 -0.22 -3.68
C ALA A 207 -27.34 -0.19 -3.67
N ILE A 208 -26.73 -0.25 -4.85
CA ILE A 208 -25.29 -0.06 -5.07
C ILE A 208 -25.09 0.99 -6.16
N TYR A 209 -24.27 2.00 -5.88
CA TYR A 209 -23.84 3.02 -6.84
C TYR A 209 -22.34 2.89 -7.02
N ALA A 210 -21.88 2.60 -8.25
CA ALA A 210 -20.49 2.33 -8.56
C ALA A 210 -19.99 3.31 -9.64
N LEU A 211 -18.92 4.04 -9.34
CA LEU A 211 -18.27 4.98 -10.25
C LEU A 211 -16.88 4.44 -10.63
N GLU A 212 -16.60 4.37 -11.94
CA GLU A 212 -15.28 3.97 -12.46
C GLU A 212 -14.94 4.82 -13.69
N PRO A 213 -13.90 5.67 -13.63
CA PRO A 213 -13.55 6.57 -14.72
C PRO A 213 -12.87 5.86 -15.90
N ASP A 214 -12.04 4.85 -15.66
CA ASP A 214 -11.34 4.15 -16.74
C ASP A 214 -12.30 3.31 -17.57
N LYS A 215 -12.42 3.61 -18.86
CA LYS A 215 -13.36 2.95 -19.79
C LYS A 215 -13.15 1.43 -19.88
N LYS A 216 -11.91 0.95 -19.79
CA LYS A 216 -11.58 -0.46 -19.88
C LYS A 216 -12.01 -1.22 -18.61
N ASN A 217 -11.80 -0.61 -17.45
CA ASN A 217 -12.25 -1.17 -16.17
C ASN A 217 -13.76 -1.06 -16.03
N PHE A 218 -14.36 0.06 -16.40
CA PHE A 218 -15.81 0.24 -16.43
C PHE A 218 -16.52 -0.84 -17.27
N LYS A 219 -15.96 -1.24 -18.42
CA LYS A 219 -16.50 -2.34 -19.23
C LYS A 219 -16.53 -3.66 -18.45
N LYS A 220 -15.51 -3.93 -17.62
CA LYS A 220 -15.47 -5.13 -16.76
C LYS A 220 -16.49 -5.02 -15.63
N LEU A 221 -16.55 -3.86 -14.97
CA LEU A 221 -17.53 -3.54 -13.93
C LEU A 221 -18.96 -3.73 -14.45
N SER A 222 -19.31 -3.10 -15.58
CA SER A 222 -20.64 -3.20 -16.19
C SER A 222 -21.03 -4.65 -16.51
N LYS A 223 -20.06 -5.45 -16.97
CA LYS A 223 -20.28 -6.88 -17.19
C LYS A 223 -20.52 -7.63 -15.88
N PHE A 224 -19.76 -7.31 -14.83
CA PHE A 224 -19.89 -7.96 -13.53
C PHE A 224 -21.25 -7.68 -12.89
N VAL A 225 -21.72 -6.42 -12.92
CA VAL A 225 -22.98 -6.03 -12.29
C VAL A 225 -24.21 -6.26 -13.18
N SER A 226 -24.02 -6.73 -14.41
CA SER A 226 -25.12 -6.98 -15.35
C SER A 226 -26.15 -7.96 -14.79
N GLY A 227 -27.40 -7.54 -14.72
CA GLY A 227 -28.50 -8.33 -14.16
C GLY A 227 -28.63 -8.29 -12.63
N MET A 228 -27.76 -7.58 -11.93
CA MET A 228 -27.92 -7.35 -10.49
C MET A 228 -28.99 -6.28 -10.25
N PRO A 229 -30.03 -6.56 -9.43
CA PRO A 229 -31.09 -5.58 -9.17
C PRO A 229 -30.55 -4.43 -8.34
N HIS A 230 -31.04 -3.20 -8.62
CA HIS A 230 -30.68 -1.99 -7.86
C HIS A 230 -29.18 -1.66 -7.84
N VAL A 231 -28.42 -2.07 -8.87
CA VAL A 231 -27.02 -1.69 -9.04
C VAL A 231 -26.91 -0.70 -10.22
N PHE A 232 -26.31 0.45 -9.93
CA PHE A 232 -26.14 1.56 -10.87
C PHE A 232 -24.65 1.82 -11.07
N ALA A 233 -24.14 1.53 -12.28
CA ALA A 233 -22.73 1.74 -12.62
C ALA A 233 -22.59 2.94 -13.56
N TYR A 234 -21.64 3.83 -13.28
CA TYR A 234 -21.39 5.05 -14.04
C TYR A 234 -19.92 5.11 -14.48
N ASN A 235 -19.70 5.43 -15.77
CA ASN A 235 -18.34 5.74 -16.24
C ASN A 235 -18.00 7.18 -15.91
N ALA A 236 -17.69 7.44 -14.65
CA ALA A 236 -17.42 8.75 -14.10
C ALA A 236 -16.42 8.66 -12.94
N ALA A 237 -15.72 9.75 -12.70
CA ALA A 237 -14.92 9.95 -11.48
C ALA A 237 -15.72 10.74 -10.45
N ALA A 238 -15.45 10.49 -9.17
CA ALA A 238 -15.88 11.40 -8.10
C ALA A 238 -14.87 12.54 -7.99
N TRP A 239 -15.33 13.78 -8.13
CA TRP A 239 -14.49 14.98 -8.04
C TRP A 239 -15.22 16.12 -7.35
N CYS A 240 -14.50 17.19 -6.98
CA CYS A 240 -15.08 18.34 -6.27
C CYS A 240 -15.73 19.38 -7.19
N VAL A 241 -15.57 19.27 -8.50
CA VAL A 241 -16.17 20.14 -9.51
C VAL A 241 -16.53 19.32 -10.74
N ASP A 242 -17.54 19.76 -11.49
CA ASP A 242 -17.89 19.16 -12.78
C ASP A 242 -16.80 19.49 -13.80
N SER A 243 -16.15 18.47 -14.33
CA SER A 243 -15.12 18.56 -15.37
C SER A 243 -15.06 17.30 -16.21
N GLU A 244 -14.50 17.41 -17.41
CA GLU A 244 -14.15 16.25 -18.24
C GLU A 244 -12.69 15.87 -18.02
N LEU A 245 -12.42 14.54 -17.99
CA LEU A 245 -11.07 13.95 -17.85
C LEU A 245 -10.54 13.52 -19.22
#